data_83700050ef056b28e34614230fe96771
#
_entry.id   83700050ef056b28e34614230fe96771
#
_cell.length_a   1.000
_cell.length_b   1.000
_cell.length_c   1.000
_cell.angle_alpha   90.00
_cell.angle_beta   90.00
_cell.angle_gamma   90.00
#
_symmetry.space_group_name_H-M   'P 1'
#
loop_
_entity.id
_entity.type
_entity.pdbx_description
1 polymer ?
#
loop_
_entity_poly.entity_id
_entity_poly.type
_entity_poly.pdbx_seq_one_letter_code
_entity_poly.pdbx_strand_id
1 'polypeptide(L)'
;MAGKRKERAMNAEHYNELIDLSQKIYEYAADTLTNYCSAKYCGVGNDTTEQQMEDHLIVAEEVSAYLLGNMLAMLTKESQEDEIKLFEQNLRRVIAHQMKKAGGEIPPS
;
A
#
# COMPACT_ATOMS: atom_id res chain seq x y z
N MET A 1 -17.10 12.44 14.32
CA MET A 1 -15.74 12.71 14.46
C MET A 1 -14.86 11.77 13.70
N ALA A 2 -14.24 12.30 12.74
CA ALA A 2 -13.22 11.53 12.08
C ALA A 2 -12.11 11.29 13.08
N GLY A 3 -11.22 10.44 12.79
CA GLY A 3 -10.18 10.08 13.71
C GLY A 3 -10.61 9.13 14.79
N LYS A 4 -11.90 8.94 14.90
CA LYS A 4 -12.44 8.02 15.90
C LYS A 4 -12.95 6.76 15.25
N ARG A 5 -12.21 6.31 14.29
CA ARG A 5 -12.61 5.15 13.51
C ARG A 5 -12.82 3.92 14.37
N LYS A 6 -12.02 3.76 15.39
CA LYS A 6 -12.15 2.60 16.27
C LYS A 6 -13.41 2.66 17.11
N GLU A 7 -14.04 3.81 17.18
CA GLU A 7 -15.29 3.93 17.93
C GLU A 7 -16.50 3.56 17.09
N ARG A 8 -16.33 3.44 15.80
CA ARG A 8 -17.40 2.97 14.94
C ARG A 8 -17.55 1.48 15.13
N ALA A 9 -18.74 1.07 15.41
CA ALA A 9 -19.01 -0.35 15.60
C ALA A 9 -18.99 -1.03 14.24
N MET A 10 -17.83 -1.43 13.81
CA MET A 10 -17.69 -2.16 12.56
C MET A 10 -17.69 -3.64 12.91
N ASN A 11 -18.65 -4.41 12.40
CA ASN A 11 -18.66 -5.81 12.72
C ASN A 11 -17.56 -6.52 11.93
N ALA A 12 -17.19 -7.68 12.44
CA ALA A 12 -16.05 -8.42 11.89
C ALA A 12 -16.28 -8.83 10.44
N GLU A 13 -17.52 -9.15 10.11
CA GLU A 13 -17.85 -9.58 8.76
C GLU A 13 -17.63 -8.46 7.76
N HIS A 14 -18.08 -7.28 8.09
CA HIS A 14 -17.90 -6.12 7.21
C HIS A 14 -16.41 -5.77 7.08
N TYR A 15 -15.70 -5.83 8.20
CA TYR A 15 -14.26 -5.56 8.17
C TYR A 15 -13.54 -6.55 7.25
N ASN A 16 -13.91 -7.82 7.34
CA ASN A 16 -13.28 -8.85 6.49
C ASN A 16 -13.60 -8.62 5.02
N GLU A 17 -14.80 -8.14 4.71
CA GLU A 17 -15.14 -7.78 3.34
C GLU A 17 -14.21 -6.70 2.81
N LEU A 18 -13.92 -5.71 3.63
CA LEU A 18 -13.05 -4.61 3.22
C LEU A 18 -11.62 -5.10 3.02
N ILE A 19 -11.16 -6.01 3.88
CA ILE A 19 -9.84 -6.60 3.73
C ILE A 19 -9.76 -7.39 2.42
N ASP A 20 -10.80 -8.20 2.14
CA ASP A 20 -10.84 -8.96 0.89
C ASP A 20 -10.82 -8.05 -0.32
N LEU A 21 -11.58 -6.95 -0.26
CA LEU A 21 -11.61 -5.99 -1.35
C LEU A 21 -10.24 -5.35 -1.54
N SER A 22 -9.59 -4.99 -0.43
CA SER A 22 -8.25 -4.41 -0.47
C SER A 22 -7.27 -5.36 -1.15
N GLN A 23 -7.39 -6.64 -0.85
CA GLN A 23 -6.51 -7.65 -1.43
C GLN A 23 -6.71 -7.72 -2.94
N LYS A 24 -7.95 -7.68 -3.40
CA LYS A 24 -8.25 -7.72 -4.82
C LYS A 24 -7.70 -6.50 -5.55
N ILE A 25 -7.81 -5.33 -4.94
CA ILE A 25 -7.28 -4.11 -5.53
C ILE A 25 -5.77 -4.20 -5.61
N TYR A 26 -5.15 -4.71 -4.56
CA TYR A 26 -3.71 -4.89 -4.55
C TYR A 26 -3.26 -5.83 -5.67
N GLU A 27 -3.96 -6.96 -5.83
CA GLU A 27 -3.59 -7.94 -6.86
C GLU A 27 -3.73 -7.34 -8.25
N TYR A 28 -4.78 -6.57 -8.48
CA TYR A 28 -4.96 -5.89 -9.76
C TYR A 28 -3.82 -4.92 -10.03
N ALA A 29 -3.46 -4.14 -9.04
CA ALA A 29 -2.38 -3.18 -9.18
C ALA A 29 -1.05 -3.87 -9.44
N ALA A 30 -0.79 -4.96 -8.71
CA ALA A 30 0.44 -5.71 -8.88
C ALA A 30 0.54 -6.31 -10.28
N ASP A 31 -0.56 -6.88 -10.76
CA ASP A 31 -0.59 -7.46 -12.11
C ASP A 31 -0.38 -6.39 -13.17
N THR A 32 -1.01 -5.23 -12.98
CA THR A 32 -0.88 -4.13 -13.93
C THR A 32 0.57 -3.67 -14.01
N LEU A 33 1.23 -3.53 -12.86
CA LEU A 33 2.62 -3.13 -12.83
C LEU A 33 3.54 -4.19 -13.45
N THR A 34 3.27 -5.44 -13.15
CA THR A 34 4.06 -6.53 -13.72
C THR A 34 3.94 -6.55 -15.23
N ASN A 35 2.73 -6.40 -15.75
CA ASN A 35 2.52 -6.37 -17.19
C ASN A 35 3.20 -5.19 -17.85
N TYR A 36 3.15 -4.04 -17.20
CA TYR A 36 3.81 -2.86 -17.73
C TYR A 36 5.32 -3.08 -17.82
N CYS A 37 5.92 -3.60 -16.75
CA CYS A 37 7.36 -3.82 -16.75
C CYS A 37 7.77 -4.89 -17.75
N SER A 38 6.97 -5.94 -17.88
CA SER A 38 7.28 -6.99 -18.84
C SER A 38 7.30 -6.44 -20.27
N ALA A 39 6.36 -5.56 -20.58
CA ALA A 39 6.32 -4.96 -21.91
C ALA A 39 7.45 -3.97 -22.12
N LYS A 40 7.70 -3.14 -21.11
CA LYS A 40 8.69 -2.08 -21.25
C LYS A 40 10.11 -2.62 -21.33
N TYR A 41 10.43 -3.64 -20.55
CA TYR A 41 11.79 -4.15 -20.47
C TYR A 41 12.01 -5.42 -21.27
N CYS A 42 11.06 -5.77 -22.10
CA CYS A 42 11.17 -6.94 -22.96
C CYS A 42 12.32 -6.74 -23.93
N GLY A 43 13.21 -7.74 -24.02
CA GLY A 43 14.30 -7.70 -24.96
C GLY A 43 15.47 -6.80 -24.57
N VAL A 44 15.41 -6.19 -23.41
CA VAL A 44 16.53 -5.40 -22.92
C VAL A 44 17.58 -6.37 -22.39
N GLY A 45 18.82 -6.23 -22.87
CA GLY A 45 19.84 -7.18 -22.52
C GLY A 45 20.53 -6.97 -21.19
N ASN A 46 20.32 -5.82 -20.56
CA ASN A 46 20.92 -5.49 -19.28
C ASN A 46 19.99 -5.85 -18.13
N ASP A 47 20.58 -5.97 -16.94
CA ASP A 47 19.77 -6.19 -15.74
C ASP A 47 18.97 -4.93 -15.43
N THR A 48 17.67 -5.02 -15.52
CA THR A 48 16.78 -3.89 -15.26
C THR A 48 16.03 -4.04 -13.94
N THR A 49 16.45 -4.97 -13.09
CA THR A 49 15.73 -5.24 -11.84
C THR A 49 15.58 -3.98 -10.98
N GLU A 50 16.68 -3.24 -10.82
CA GLU A 50 16.67 -2.04 -10.01
C GLU A 50 15.71 -1.00 -10.56
N GLN A 51 15.74 -0.83 -11.89
CA GLN A 51 14.84 0.12 -12.53
C GLN A 51 13.38 -0.29 -12.36
N GLN A 52 13.10 -1.59 -12.49
CA GLN A 52 11.74 -2.08 -12.32
C GLN A 52 11.25 -1.88 -10.88
N MET A 53 12.12 -2.09 -9.92
CA MET A 53 11.77 -1.84 -8.52
C MET A 53 11.45 -0.37 -8.29
N GLU A 54 12.23 0.51 -8.89
CA GLU A 54 11.98 1.94 -8.76
C GLU A 54 10.65 2.32 -9.40
N ASP A 55 10.35 1.76 -10.56
CA ASP A 55 9.09 2.03 -11.24
C ASP A 55 7.90 1.60 -10.36
N HIS A 56 8.01 0.42 -9.76
CA HIS A 56 6.96 -0.07 -8.87
C HIS A 56 6.78 0.86 -7.68
N LEU A 57 7.88 1.31 -7.11
CA LEU A 57 7.83 2.16 -5.93
C LEU A 57 7.14 3.49 -6.26
N ILE A 58 7.50 4.09 -7.38
CA ILE A 58 6.92 5.36 -7.77
C ILE A 58 5.42 5.23 -7.96
N VAL A 59 4.98 4.19 -8.68
CA VAL A 59 3.56 4.01 -8.93
C VAL A 59 2.81 3.71 -7.64
N ALA A 60 3.40 2.87 -6.77
CA ALA A 60 2.75 2.55 -5.52
C ALA A 60 2.55 3.78 -4.65
N GLU A 61 3.57 4.65 -4.61
CA GLU A 61 3.47 5.89 -3.85
C GLU A 61 2.41 6.81 -4.42
N GLU A 62 2.37 6.95 -5.74
CA GLU A 62 1.39 7.83 -6.37
C GLU A 62 -0.03 7.31 -6.18
N VAL A 63 -0.24 6.02 -6.37
CA VAL A 63 -1.57 5.44 -6.21
C VAL A 63 -2.05 5.61 -4.77
N SER A 64 -1.18 5.31 -3.82
CA SER A 64 -1.52 5.45 -2.40
C SER A 64 -1.86 6.88 -2.05
N ALA A 65 -1.07 7.83 -2.56
CA ALA A 65 -1.31 9.24 -2.30
C ALA A 65 -2.63 9.70 -2.90
N TYR A 66 -2.95 9.27 -4.12
CA TYR A 66 -4.22 9.65 -4.74
C TYR A 66 -5.41 9.09 -3.96
N LEU A 67 -5.35 7.81 -3.64
CA LEU A 67 -6.49 7.18 -2.96
C LEU A 67 -6.70 7.79 -1.59
N LEU A 68 -5.64 7.84 -0.80
CA LEU A 68 -5.76 8.32 0.56
C LEU A 68 -5.95 9.82 0.61
N GLY A 69 -5.22 10.56 -0.21
CA GLY A 69 -5.28 12.01 -0.21
C GLY A 69 -6.66 12.54 -0.57
N ASN A 70 -7.31 11.91 -1.56
CA ASN A 70 -8.65 12.35 -1.95
C ASN A 70 -9.64 12.20 -0.81
N MET A 71 -9.51 11.13 -0.04
CA MET A 71 -10.39 10.93 1.10
C MET A 71 -10.04 11.89 2.23
N LEU A 72 -8.75 12.06 2.52
CA LEU A 72 -8.33 12.94 3.59
C LEU A 72 -8.70 14.39 3.34
N ALA A 73 -8.74 14.79 2.07
CA ALA A 73 -9.07 16.18 1.73
C ALA A 73 -10.47 16.56 2.20
N MET A 74 -11.31 15.57 2.48
CA MET A 74 -12.67 15.83 2.96
C MET A 74 -12.78 15.87 4.47
N LEU A 75 -11.66 15.74 5.17
CA LEU A 75 -11.64 15.70 6.61
C LEU A 75 -11.08 16.99 7.20
N THR A 76 -11.31 17.18 8.50
CA THR A 76 -10.68 18.30 9.18
C THR A 76 -9.17 18.07 9.25
N LYS A 77 -8.42 19.15 9.50
CA LYS A 77 -6.98 19.04 9.59
C LYS A 77 -6.54 18.08 10.68
N GLU A 78 -7.22 18.16 11.81
CA GLU A 78 -6.89 17.27 12.93
C GLU A 78 -7.09 15.80 12.53
N SER A 79 -8.20 15.52 11.86
CA SER A 79 -8.48 14.16 11.42
C SER A 79 -7.49 13.69 10.37
N GLN A 80 -7.07 14.61 9.48
CA GLN A 80 -6.08 14.28 8.48
C GLN A 80 -4.79 13.79 9.14
N GLU A 81 -4.34 14.49 10.17
CA GLU A 81 -3.11 14.10 10.87
C GLU A 81 -3.25 12.75 11.53
N ASP A 82 -4.39 12.51 12.17
CA ASP A 82 -4.62 11.23 12.82
C ASP A 82 -4.58 10.07 11.82
N GLU A 83 -5.22 10.26 10.67
CA GLU A 83 -5.24 9.22 9.65
C GLU A 83 -3.88 8.99 9.03
N ILE A 84 -3.11 10.05 8.85
CA ILE A 84 -1.76 9.92 8.32
C ILE A 84 -0.90 9.09 9.27
N LYS A 85 -1.03 9.34 10.57
CA LYS A 85 -0.29 8.55 11.56
C LYS A 85 -0.69 7.09 11.54
N LEU A 86 -1.98 6.83 11.41
CA LEU A 86 -2.47 5.45 11.32
C LEU A 86 -1.93 4.77 10.07
N PHE A 87 -1.91 5.48 8.96
CA PHE A 87 -1.39 4.92 7.72
C PHE A 87 0.10 4.58 7.87
N GLU A 88 0.85 5.48 8.49
CA GLU A 88 2.28 5.23 8.71
C GLU A 88 2.48 3.98 9.56
N GLN A 89 1.73 3.84 10.63
CA GLN A 89 1.84 2.66 11.49
C GLN A 89 1.51 1.38 10.73
N ASN A 90 0.45 1.43 9.93
CA ASN A 90 0.07 0.27 9.13
C ASN A 90 1.13 -0.07 8.09
N LEU A 91 1.70 0.95 7.48
CA LEU A 91 2.73 0.75 6.48
C LEU A 91 3.94 0.06 7.10
N ARG A 92 4.38 0.53 8.26
CA ARG A 92 5.52 -0.09 8.94
C ARG A 92 5.23 -1.53 9.34
N ARG A 93 4.00 -1.79 9.76
CA ARG A 93 3.59 -3.15 10.11
C ARG A 93 3.65 -4.08 8.91
N VAL A 94 3.17 -3.60 7.77
CA VAL A 94 3.19 -4.41 6.55
C VAL A 94 4.62 -4.66 6.11
N ILE A 95 5.47 -3.63 6.16
CA ILE A 95 6.88 -3.79 5.79
C ILE A 95 7.54 -4.88 6.66
N ALA A 96 7.34 -4.80 7.96
CA ALA A 96 7.94 -5.77 8.87
C ALA A 96 7.43 -7.18 8.58
N HIS A 97 6.13 -7.30 8.31
CA HIS A 97 5.54 -8.60 8.02
C HIS A 97 6.12 -9.20 6.73
N GLN A 98 6.25 -8.37 5.69
CA GLN A 98 6.76 -8.86 4.42
C GLN A 98 8.24 -9.22 4.50
N MET A 99 9.02 -8.46 5.24
CA MET A 99 10.43 -8.79 5.41
C MET A 99 10.60 -10.12 6.13
N LYS A 100 9.81 -10.33 7.17
CA LYS A 100 9.84 -11.57 7.91
C LYS A 100 9.44 -12.75 7.02
N LYS A 101 8.40 -12.55 6.23
CA LYS A 101 7.89 -13.59 5.34
C LYS A 101 8.91 -13.95 4.27
N ALA A 102 9.59 -12.95 3.73
CA ALA A 102 10.52 -13.16 2.62
C ALA A 102 11.81 -13.80 3.08
N GLY A 103 12.35 -13.38 4.22
CA GLY A 103 13.67 -13.82 4.64
C GLY A 103 13.74 -14.64 5.88
N GLY A 104 12.63 -14.77 6.58
CA GLY A 104 12.65 -15.46 7.85
C GLY A 104 13.30 -14.66 8.97
N GLU A 105 13.94 -13.55 8.63
CA GLU A 105 14.48 -12.65 9.63
C GLU A 105 14.57 -11.25 9.08
N ILE A 106 14.50 -10.31 9.99
CA ILE A 106 14.54 -8.90 9.65
C ILE A 106 15.98 -8.43 9.82
N PRO A 107 16.58 -7.85 8.76
CA PRO A 107 17.94 -7.37 8.88
C PRO A 107 18.04 -6.27 9.92
N PRO A 108 19.15 -6.20 10.63
CA PRO A 108 19.35 -5.10 11.57
C PRO A 108 19.46 -3.80 10.79
N SER A 109 18.85 -2.77 11.29
CA SER A 109 18.90 -1.49 10.61
C SER A 109 19.93 -0.57 11.20
#